data_c9de4f8cb2181555d52dab23d0b54ee0
#
_entry.id   c9de4f8cb2181555d52dab23d0b54ee0
#
_cell.length_a   1.000
_cell.length_b   1.000
_cell.length_c   1.000
_cell.angle_alpha   90.00
_cell.angle_beta   90.00
_cell.angle_gamma   90.00
#
_symmetry.space_group_name_H-M   'P 1'
#
loop_
_entity.id
_entity.type
_entity.pdbx_description
1 polymer ?
#
loop_
_entity_poly.entity_id
_entity_poly.type
_entity_poly.pdbx_seq_one_letter_code
_entity_poly.pdbx_strand_id
1 'polypeptide(L)'
;MAARGAATAIPLSAIGDPAPELSRINEHSLAVAPTSDRIVDIHIHFDESNPNFIRDLVSLAERRNLTACLLTPYSRRVEVADAAKQYPKQIIPFGFVDLDAPDVLSQVKDFRAMEYRGLGELEFVKKPYTDLSYMPVYELANQYGWIVMFHTGIVLRRSFDQPENVASHRMRAFHLEEIARRFPKLTVIGAHCGNPEYEWAAEVARWNPNLFFDLSGSTLTKMSARLGDFKNLFWWSGQKEWKTETPANDSSAFIKLVFGSDSGLDGIEHALNQYRALFKTCEVPTSTQRMIMGGTLASILRL
;
A
#
# COMPACT_ATOMS: atom_id res chain seq x y z
N MET A 1 15.77 -49.94 -32.89
CA MET A 1 16.30 -48.63 -33.37
C MET A 1 15.40 -47.54 -32.83
N ALA A 2 15.87 -46.85 -31.79
CA ALA A 2 15.13 -45.76 -31.18
C ALA A 2 15.91 -44.45 -31.50
N ALA A 3 15.25 -43.56 -32.22
CA ALA A 3 15.77 -42.24 -32.56
C ALA A 3 15.73 -41.33 -31.33
N ARG A 4 16.89 -40.89 -30.87
CA ARG A 4 17.01 -39.82 -29.84
C ARG A 4 16.86 -38.50 -30.56
N GLY A 5 15.78 -37.77 -30.27
CA GLY A 5 15.65 -36.37 -30.63
C GLY A 5 16.57 -35.51 -29.77
N ALA A 6 17.47 -34.78 -30.39
CA ALA A 6 18.32 -33.79 -29.74
C ALA A 6 17.53 -32.53 -29.45
N ALA A 7 17.40 -32.18 -28.18
CA ALA A 7 16.89 -30.88 -27.78
C ALA A 7 17.97 -29.81 -28.07
N THR A 8 17.69 -28.92 -29.02
CA THR A 8 18.53 -27.74 -29.28
C THR A 8 18.36 -26.72 -28.13
N ALA A 9 19.43 -26.50 -27.38
CA ALA A 9 19.50 -25.45 -26.38
C ALA A 9 19.45 -24.08 -27.09
N ILE A 10 18.50 -23.24 -26.69
CA ILE A 10 18.44 -21.83 -27.12
C ILE A 10 19.58 -21.08 -26.42
N PRO A 11 20.43 -20.33 -27.12
CA PRO A 11 21.51 -19.59 -26.50
C PRO A 11 20.97 -18.46 -25.63
N LEU A 12 21.54 -18.29 -24.43
CA LEU A 12 21.17 -17.27 -23.44
C LEU A 12 21.35 -15.80 -23.92
N SER A 13 21.92 -15.57 -25.09
CA SER A 13 22.17 -14.26 -25.68
C SER A 13 20.99 -13.62 -26.41
N ALA A 14 19.81 -14.26 -26.39
CA ALA A 14 18.61 -13.72 -27.05
C ALA A 14 17.60 -13.05 -26.09
N ILE A 15 17.94 -12.93 -24.80
CA ILE A 15 17.16 -12.12 -23.85
C ILE A 15 17.72 -10.71 -23.97
N GLY A 16 17.06 -9.86 -24.77
CA GLY A 16 17.43 -8.44 -24.88
C GLY A 16 17.44 -7.78 -23.51
N ASP A 17 18.36 -6.86 -23.30
CA ASP A 17 18.42 -6.04 -22.09
C ASP A 17 17.06 -5.43 -21.78
N PRO A 18 16.59 -5.46 -20.51
CA PRO A 18 15.34 -4.82 -20.15
C PRO A 18 15.41 -3.33 -20.50
N ALA A 19 14.37 -2.86 -21.16
CA ALA A 19 14.29 -1.52 -21.72
C ALA A 19 14.73 -0.44 -20.71
N PRO A 20 15.56 0.51 -21.12
CA PRO A 20 16.15 1.54 -20.23
C PRO A 20 15.15 2.54 -19.64
N GLU A 21 13.87 2.44 -19.98
CA GLU A 21 12.82 3.35 -19.51
C GLU A 21 12.32 3.07 -18.08
N LEU A 22 12.40 1.85 -17.59
CA LEU A 22 11.92 1.52 -16.23
C LEU A 22 12.87 1.99 -15.13
N SER A 23 14.17 2.12 -15.43
CA SER A 23 15.15 2.67 -14.47
C SER A 23 14.99 4.18 -14.27
N ARG A 24 14.49 4.90 -15.25
CA ARG A 24 14.34 6.37 -15.20
C ARG A 24 13.14 6.84 -14.37
N ILE A 25 12.11 6.00 -14.21
CA ILE A 25 10.93 6.37 -13.40
C ILE A 25 11.26 6.37 -11.89
N ASN A 26 12.21 5.54 -11.46
CA ASN A 26 12.55 5.39 -10.04
C ASN A 26 13.59 6.40 -9.52
N GLU A 27 14.54 6.83 -10.32
CA GLU A 27 15.58 7.75 -9.84
C GLU A 27 15.09 9.21 -9.74
N HIS A 28 14.12 9.62 -10.55
CA HIS A 28 13.59 10.98 -10.51
C HIS A 28 12.42 11.20 -9.54
N SER A 29 11.71 10.14 -9.16
CA SER A 29 10.55 10.24 -8.27
C SER A 29 10.91 10.27 -6.78
N LEU A 30 12.07 9.74 -6.40
CA LEU A 30 12.52 9.66 -5.01
C LEU A 30 13.67 10.63 -4.68
N ALA A 31 14.17 11.38 -5.66
CA ALA A 31 15.40 12.19 -5.52
C ALA A 31 15.22 13.53 -4.78
N VAL A 32 14.00 13.95 -4.50
CA VAL A 32 13.74 15.18 -3.71
C VAL A 32 13.11 14.76 -2.39
N ALA A 33 13.92 14.75 -1.33
CA ALA A 33 13.37 14.63 0.02
C ALA A 33 12.35 15.77 0.22
N PRO A 34 11.09 15.47 0.56
CA PRO A 34 10.10 16.52 0.75
C PRO A 34 10.55 17.46 1.85
N THR A 35 10.45 18.75 1.60
CA THR A 35 10.83 19.81 2.53
C THR A 35 9.81 20.00 3.66
N SER A 36 8.71 19.26 3.64
CA SER A 36 7.64 19.40 4.63
C SER A 36 7.61 18.20 5.59
N ASP A 37 7.44 18.48 6.88
CA ASP A 37 7.17 17.47 7.92
C ASP A 37 5.68 17.03 7.90
N ARG A 38 5.04 17.05 6.72
CA ARG A 38 3.65 16.63 6.54
C ARG A 38 3.56 15.12 6.72
N ILE A 39 2.62 14.69 7.53
CA ILE A 39 2.22 13.29 7.66
C ILE A 39 1.16 13.01 6.59
N VAL A 40 1.29 11.89 5.88
CA VAL A 40 0.23 11.38 4.99
C VAL A 40 -0.15 10.00 5.49
N ASP A 41 -1.36 9.88 6.00
CA ASP A 41 -1.92 8.62 6.48
C ASP A 41 -2.74 7.97 5.37
N ILE A 42 -2.25 6.83 4.87
CA ILE A 42 -2.90 6.11 3.77
C ILE A 42 -4.11 5.31 4.22
N HIS A 43 -4.28 5.08 5.53
CA HIS A 43 -5.18 4.07 6.05
C HIS A 43 -6.09 4.62 7.16
N ILE A 44 -7.03 5.46 6.79
CA ILE A 44 -8.08 5.95 7.69
C ILE A 44 -9.45 5.58 7.11
N HIS A 45 -10.22 4.79 7.85
CA HIS A 45 -11.60 4.43 7.47
C HIS A 45 -12.57 5.52 7.87
N PHE A 46 -13.56 5.80 7.00
CA PHE A 46 -14.70 6.64 7.35
C PHE A 46 -15.53 5.96 8.45
N ASP A 47 -15.72 6.65 9.56
CA ASP A 47 -16.55 6.13 10.66
C ASP A 47 -17.99 6.60 10.52
N GLU A 48 -18.86 5.72 10.00
CA GLU A 48 -20.29 6.01 9.84
C GLU A 48 -21.04 6.17 11.17
N SER A 49 -20.46 5.72 12.29
CA SER A 49 -21.06 5.86 13.62
C SER A 49 -20.82 7.25 14.24
N ASN A 50 -19.84 8.02 13.73
CA ASN A 50 -19.57 9.37 14.18
C ASN A 50 -20.20 10.42 13.24
N PRO A 51 -21.31 11.07 13.62
CA PRO A 51 -21.97 12.07 12.76
C PRO A 51 -21.10 13.33 12.53
N ASN A 52 -20.03 13.51 13.29
CA ASN A 52 -19.11 14.64 13.19
C ASN A 52 -17.77 14.25 12.59
N PHE A 53 -17.65 13.06 12.03
CA PHE A 53 -16.36 12.46 11.64
C PHE A 53 -15.52 13.40 10.78
N ILE A 54 -16.08 13.99 9.72
CA ILE A 54 -15.33 14.90 8.83
C ILE A 54 -14.78 16.10 9.60
N ARG A 55 -15.59 16.75 10.45
CA ARG A 55 -15.15 17.88 11.25
C ARG A 55 -14.01 17.52 12.20
N ASP A 56 -14.15 16.38 12.87
CA ASP A 56 -13.19 15.91 13.86
C ASP A 56 -11.89 15.48 13.19
N LEU A 57 -11.98 14.82 12.01
CA LEU A 57 -10.82 14.49 11.16
C LEU A 57 -10.08 15.74 10.71
N VAL A 58 -10.78 16.75 10.17
CA VAL A 58 -10.17 18.01 9.71
C VAL A 58 -9.45 18.70 10.86
N SER A 59 -10.10 18.81 12.03
CA SER A 59 -9.51 19.41 13.22
C SER A 59 -8.24 18.67 13.68
N LEU A 60 -8.25 17.34 13.65
CA LEU A 60 -7.06 16.53 13.95
C LEU A 60 -5.95 16.74 12.92
N ALA A 61 -6.32 16.70 11.64
CA ALA A 61 -5.39 16.85 10.52
C ALA A 61 -4.67 18.21 10.55
N GLU A 62 -5.38 19.29 10.88
CA GLU A 62 -4.78 20.62 11.06
C GLU A 62 -3.79 20.67 12.23
N ARG A 63 -4.18 20.13 13.40
CA ARG A 63 -3.29 20.09 14.57
C ARG A 63 -2.02 19.29 14.35
N ARG A 64 -2.06 18.28 13.48
CA ARG A 64 -0.95 17.33 13.27
C ARG A 64 -0.18 17.53 11.97
N ASN A 65 -0.53 18.52 11.16
CA ASN A 65 -0.01 18.68 9.80
C ASN A 65 -0.16 17.35 9.00
N LEU A 66 -1.36 16.75 9.09
CA LEU A 66 -1.69 15.45 8.53
C LEU A 66 -2.60 15.61 7.31
N THR A 67 -2.40 14.77 6.32
CA THR A 67 -3.32 14.54 5.21
C THR A 67 -3.82 13.11 5.32
N ALA A 68 -5.13 12.93 5.34
CA ALA A 68 -5.81 11.64 5.41
C ALA A 68 -6.18 11.15 4.01
N CYS A 69 -5.72 9.98 3.60
CA CYS A 69 -6.33 9.23 2.52
C CYS A 69 -7.55 8.51 3.09
N LEU A 70 -8.73 9.08 2.88
CA LEU A 70 -9.94 8.65 3.56
C LEU A 70 -10.65 7.54 2.78
N LEU A 71 -10.62 6.32 3.31
CA LEU A 71 -11.28 5.13 2.79
C LEU A 71 -12.79 5.26 3.00
N THR A 72 -13.51 5.46 1.92
CA THR A 72 -14.90 5.95 1.92
C THR A 72 -15.86 4.90 1.41
N PRO A 73 -16.87 4.47 2.20
CA PRO A 73 -17.94 3.63 1.71
C PRO A 73 -18.69 4.28 0.54
N TYR A 74 -19.14 3.49 -0.42
CA TYR A 74 -19.83 4.03 -1.60
C TYR A 74 -21.07 4.87 -1.25
N SER A 75 -21.76 4.56 -0.13
CA SER A 75 -22.88 5.32 0.42
C SER A 75 -22.51 6.77 0.77
N ARG A 76 -21.26 7.03 1.16
CA ARG A 76 -20.75 8.33 1.63
C ARG A 76 -19.94 9.10 0.58
N ARG A 77 -19.87 8.59 -0.64
CA ARG A 77 -19.00 9.14 -1.68
C ARG A 77 -19.18 10.62 -2.00
N VAL A 78 -20.43 11.11 -1.98
CA VAL A 78 -20.74 12.52 -2.26
C VAL A 78 -20.29 13.41 -1.10
N GLU A 79 -20.61 13.02 0.13
CA GLU A 79 -20.22 13.75 1.34
C GLU A 79 -18.69 13.93 1.42
N VAL A 80 -17.94 12.84 1.18
CA VAL A 80 -16.49 12.90 1.26
C VAL A 80 -15.88 13.64 0.06
N ALA A 81 -16.45 13.54 -1.14
CA ALA A 81 -16.02 14.33 -2.28
C ALA A 81 -16.15 15.85 -2.02
N ASP A 82 -17.26 16.27 -1.43
CA ASP A 82 -17.51 17.68 -1.10
C ASP A 82 -16.57 18.13 0.04
N ALA A 83 -16.36 17.29 1.05
CA ALA A 83 -15.38 17.56 2.11
C ALA A 83 -13.95 17.69 1.56
N ALA A 84 -13.53 16.84 0.63
CA ALA A 84 -12.21 16.92 0.01
C ALA A 84 -12.03 18.22 -0.82
N LYS A 85 -13.06 18.70 -1.48
CA LYS A 85 -13.02 20.01 -2.17
C LYS A 85 -12.88 21.17 -1.17
N GLN A 86 -13.55 21.07 -0.03
CA GLN A 86 -13.50 22.10 1.01
C GLN A 86 -12.18 22.07 1.78
N TYR A 87 -11.60 20.87 2.01
CA TYR A 87 -10.41 20.64 2.82
C TYR A 87 -9.34 19.86 2.04
N PRO A 88 -8.84 20.40 0.88
CA PRO A 88 -7.98 19.65 -0.04
C PRO A 88 -6.58 19.34 0.53
N LYS A 89 -6.18 19.98 1.62
CA LYS A 89 -4.92 19.69 2.31
C LYS A 89 -5.06 18.59 3.36
N GLN A 90 -6.27 18.39 3.89
CA GLN A 90 -6.55 17.46 4.98
C GLN A 90 -7.11 16.13 4.49
N ILE A 91 -7.89 16.14 3.39
CA ILE A 91 -8.61 14.96 2.92
C ILE A 91 -8.29 14.67 1.46
N ILE A 92 -7.88 13.44 1.18
CA ILE A 92 -7.78 12.86 -0.14
C ILE A 92 -8.75 11.67 -0.19
N PRO A 93 -9.77 11.69 -1.06
CA PRO A 93 -10.79 10.65 -1.04
C PRO A 93 -10.30 9.38 -1.74
N PHE A 94 -10.49 8.24 -1.08
CA PHE A 94 -10.29 6.88 -1.58
C PHE A 94 -11.59 6.11 -1.49
N GLY A 95 -11.98 5.41 -2.56
CA GLY A 95 -13.22 4.67 -2.61
C GLY A 95 -13.06 3.24 -2.08
N PHE A 96 -13.93 2.84 -1.16
CA PHE A 96 -14.07 1.43 -0.80
C PHE A 96 -15.05 0.76 -1.76
N VAL A 97 -14.67 -0.38 -2.34
CA VAL A 97 -15.51 -1.20 -3.22
C VAL A 97 -15.43 -2.67 -2.82
N ASP A 98 -16.54 -3.37 -2.96
CA ASP A 98 -16.55 -4.84 -2.96
C ASP A 98 -16.18 -5.34 -4.37
N LEU A 99 -15.05 -6.02 -4.51
CA LEU A 99 -14.59 -6.56 -5.80
C LEU A 99 -15.55 -7.60 -6.39
N ASP A 100 -16.37 -8.23 -5.56
CA ASP A 100 -17.36 -9.23 -5.98
C ASP A 100 -18.73 -8.60 -6.31
N ALA A 101 -18.90 -7.30 -6.15
CA ALA A 101 -20.13 -6.61 -6.50
C ALA A 101 -20.35 -6.57 -8.03
N PRO A 102 -21.57 -6.85 -8.51
CA PRO A 102 -21.85 -6.89 -9.94
C PRO A 102 -21.69 -5.53 -10.65
N ASP A 103 -21.77 -4.45 -9.91
CA ASP A 103 -21.68 -3.06 -10.38
C ASP A 103 -20.34 -2.38 -10.02
N VAL A 104 -19.34 -3.12 -9.55
CA VAL A 104 -18.05 -2.59 -9.07
C VAL A 104 -17.39 -1.64 -10.08
N LEU A 105 -17.43 -1.98 -11.38
CA LEU A 105 -16.85 -1.12 -12.42
C LEU A 105 -17.58 0.23 -12.56
N SER A 106 -18.89 0.26 -12.33
CA SER A 106 -19.66 1.49 -12.29
C SER A 106 -19.28 2.35 -11.08
N GLN A 107 -19.17 1.72 -9.91
CA GLN A 107 -18.75 2.41 -8.68
C GLN A 107 -17.36 3.05 -8.84
N VAL A 108 -16.40 2.33 -9.46
CA VAL A 108 -15.05 2.87 -9.74
C VAL A 108 -15.10 4.09 -10.66
N LYS A 109 -15.95 4.06 -11.69
CA LYS A 109 -16.15 5.21 -12.61
C LYS A 109 -16.81 6.40 -11.90
N ASP A 110 -17.76 6.14 -11.01
CA ASP A 110 -18.40 7.19 -10.20
C ASP A 110 -17.39 7.86 -9.26
N PHE A 111 -16.56 7.08 -8.59
CA PHE A 111 -15.45 7.63 -7.79
C PHE A 111 -14.51 8.49 -8.65
N ARG A 112 -14.19 8.04 -9.86
CA ARG A 112 -13.36 8.85 -10.79
C ARG A 112 -14.04 10.17 -11.15
N ALA A 113 -15.33 10.16 -11.44
CA ALA A 113 -16.09 11.36 -11.78
C ALA A 113 -16.14 12.37 -10.62
N MET A 114 -16.02 11.88 -9.38
CA MET A 114 -15.96 12.69 -8.15
C MET A 114 -14.53 13.01 -7.69
N GLU A 115 -13.52 12.85 -8.55
CA GLU A 115 -12.12 13.20 -8.30
C GLU A 115 -11.44 12.39 -7.19
N TYR A 116 -11.91 11.20 -6.89
CA TYR A 116 -11.22 10.26 -6.01
C TYR A 116 -9.84 9.92 -6.56
N ARG A 117 -8.90 9.62 -5.66
CA ARG A 117 -7.48 9.45 -6.00
C ARG A 117 -7.00 8.01 -5.82
N GLY A 118 -7.86 7.11 -5.37
CA GLY A 118 -7.52 5.71 -5.15
C GLY A 118 -8.69 4.86 -4.74
N LEU A 119 -8.41 3.58 -4.54
CA LEU A 119 -9.33 2.58 -4.00
C LEU A 119 -8.73 1.90 -2.76
N GLY A 120 -9.56 1.45 -1.86
CA GLY A 120 -9.18 0.60 -0.73
C GLY A 120 -9.92 0.96 0.56
N GLU A 121 -9.70 0.21 1.61
CA GLU A 121 -8.95 -1.04 1.63
C GLU A 121 -9.76 -2.14 0.92
N LEU A 122 -9.20 -2.79 -0.11
CA LEU A 122 -9.87 -3.93 -0.74
C LEU A 122 -9.72 -5.14 0.18
N GLU A 123 -10.83 -5.66 0.66
CA GLU A 123 -10.87 -6.77 1.63
C GLU A 123 -12.08 -7.69 1.40
N PHE A 124 -12.19 -8.75 2.17
CA PHE A 124 -13.33 -9.72 2.17
C PHE A 124 -13.63 -10.34 0.81
N VAL A 125 -12.63 -10.51 -0.04
CA VAL A 125 -12.79 -11.06 -1.39
C VAL A 125 -13.13 -12.55 -1.40
N LYS A 126 -14.00 -12.96 -2.34
CA LYS A 126 -14.40 -14.35 -2.54
C LYS A 126 -13.38 -15.17 -3.33
N LYS A 127 -12.44 -14.52 -4.02
CA LYS A 127 -11.40 -15.12 -4.85
C LYS A 127 -10.05 -14.48 -4.52
N PRO A 128 -8.92 -15.11 -4.87
CA PRO A 128 -7.62 -14.46 -4.76
C PRO A 128 -7.58 -13.13 -5.54
N TYR A 129 -6.82 -12.15 -5.07
CA TYR A 129 -6.68 -10.85 -5.76
C TYR A 129 -6.24 -10.98 -7.23
N THR A 130 -5.55 -12.06 -7.58
CA THR A 130 -5.10 -12.37 -8.95
C THR A 130 -6.17 -13.01 -9.83
N ASP A 131 -7.41 -13.20 -9.35
CA ASP A 131 -8.49 -13.72 -10.18
C ASP A 131 -8.79 -12.78 -11.36
N LEU A 132 -8.96 -13.35 -12.54
CA LEU A 132 -9.16 -12.59 -13.77
C LEU A 132 -10.40 -11.69 -13.74
N SER A 133 -11.40 -12.02 -12.93
CA SER A 133 -12.63 -11.21 -12.80
C SER A 133 -12.39 -9.87 -12.11
N TYR A 134 -11.32 -9.73 -11.31
CA TYR A 134 -10.95 -8.48 -10.66
C TYR A 134 -10.05 -7.57 -11.53
N MET A 135 -9.39 -8.14 -12.55
CA MET A 135 -8.46 -7.41 -13.40
C MET A 135 -9.04 -6.14 -14.05
N PRO A 136 -10.32 -6.10 -14.50
CA PRO A 136 -10.89 -4.86 -15.04
C PRO A 136 -10.94 -3.68 -14.06
N VAL A 137 -11.05 -3.93 -12.75
CA VAL A 137 -10.99 -2.89 -11.71
C VAL A 137 -9.57 -2.31 -11.63
N TYR A 138 -8.56 -3.19 -11.60
CA TYR A 138 -7.16 -2.77 -11.54
C TYR A 138 -6.72 -2.06 -12.83
N GLU A 139 -7.23 -2.49 -13.97
CA GLU A 139 -6.97 -1.83 -15.26
C GLU A 139 -7.50 -0.39 -15.26
N LEU A 140 -8.71 -0.15 -14.78
CA LEU A 140 -9.25 1.21 -14.64
C LEU A 140 -8.40 2.04 -13.68
N ALA A 141 -8.05 1.49 -12.52
CA ALA A 141 -7.22 2.18 -11.54
C ALA A 141 -5.82 2.51 -12.11
N ASN A 142 -5.22 1.59 -12.89
CA ASN A 142 -3.97 1.80 -13.61
C ASN A 142 -4.07 2.91 -14.66
N GLN A 143 -5.17 2.95 -15.44
CA GLN A 143 -5.43 4.02 -16.42
C GLN A 143 -5.57 5.38 -15.76
N TYR A 144 -6.15 5.42 -14.54
CA TYR A 144 -6.33 6.65 -13.78
C TYR A 144 -5.05 7.08 -13.03
N GLY A 145 -4.03 6.22 -12.96
CA GLY A 145 -2.82 6.46 -12.18
C GLY A 145 -3.11 6.53 -10.67
N TRP A 146 -4.02 5.70 -10.21
CA TRP A 146 -4.48 5.68 -8.83
C TRP A 146 -3.56 4.87 -7.91
N ILE A 147 -3.76 5.06 -6.62
CA ILE A 147 -3.29 4.14 -5.58
C ILE A 147 -4.41 3.13 -5.33
N VAL A 148 -4.05 1.85 -5.22
CA VAL A 148 -4.97 0.81 -4.73
C VAL A 148 -4.37 0.15 -3.51
N MET A 149 -5.13 0.19 -2.41
CA MET A 149 -4.76 -0.41 -1.15
C MET A 149 -5.50 -1.73 -0.97
N PHE A 150 -4.76 -2.75 -0.59
CA PHE A 150 -5.23 -4.12 -0.40
C PHE A 150 -5.02 -4.56 1.05
N HIS A 151 -6.03 -5.10 1.67
CA HIS A 151 -5.83 -5.86 2.90
C HIS A 151 -4.83 -6.98 2.65
N THR A 152 -3.86 -7.18 3.53
CA THR A 152 -2.95 -8.33 3.43
C THR A 152 -2.78 -9.04 4.77
N GLY A 153 -2.86 -10.36 4.72
CA GLY A 153 -2.69 -11.20 5.89
C GLY A 153 -3.98 -11.75 6.48
N ILE A 154 -4.02 -11.89 7.79
CA ILE A 154 -5.15 -12.51 8.49
C ILE A 154 -6.31 -11.54 8.63
N VAL A 155 -7.48 -11.96 8.18
CA VAL A 155 -8.74 -11.21 8.32
C VAL A 155 -9.39 -11.52 9.66
N LEU A 156 -9.89 -10.47 10.32
CA LEU A 156 -10.67 -10.61 11.53
C LEU A 156 -12.01 -11.28 11.21
N ARG A 157 -12.34 -12.35 11.93
CA ARG A 157 -13.65 -12.98 11.85
C ARG A 157 -14.68 -12.14 12.60
N ARG A 158 -15.62 -11.53 11.88
CA ARG A 158 -16.65 -10.66 12.48
C ARG A 158 -17.83 -11.42 13.05
N SER A 159 -18.25 -12.55 12.42
CA SER A 159 -19.37 -13.37 12.89
C SER A 159 -19.11 -14.85 12.65
N PHE A 160 -19.56 -15.69 13.58
CA PHE A 160 -19.52 -17.14 13.42
C PHE A 160 -20.62 -17.65 12.46
N ASP A 161 -21.66 -16.86 12.26
CA ASP A 161 -22.86 -17.23 11.50
C ASP A 161 -22.75 -16.89 10.01
N GLN A 162 -21.66 -16.24 9.60
CA GLN A 162 -21.43 -15.92 8.19
C GLN A 162 -20.67 -17.09 7.52
N PRO A 163 -21.38 -17.95 6.75
CA PRO A 163 -20.75 -19.08 6.04
C PRO A 163 -19.77 -18.62 4.95
N GLU A 164 -19.89 -17.39 4.50
CA GLU A 164 -19.03 -16.75 3.51
C GLU A 164 -17.78 -16.10 4.10
N ASN A 165 -17.44 -16.43 5.33
CA ASN A 165 -16.23 -15.92 5.97
C ASN A 165 -15.02 -16.14 5.07
N VAL A 166 -14.39 -15.05 4.79
CA VAL A 166 -13.30 -14.93 3.84
C VAL A 166 -12.09 -15.71 4.32
N ALA A 167 -11.53 -16.51 3.46
CA ALA A 167 -10.29 -17.19 3.77
C ALA A 167 -9.09 -16.26 3.51
N SER A 168 -8.29 -16.00 4.52
CA SER A 168 -7.16 -15.06 4.49
C SER A 168 -6.14 -15.36 3.39
N HIS A 169 -6.01 -16.64 2.95
CA HIS A 169 -5.10 -16.99 1.86
C HIS A 169 -5.42 -16.28 0.52
N ARG A 170 -6.63 -15.75 0.35
CA ARG A 170 -7.04 -14.98 -0.83
C ARG A 170 -6.44 -13.57 -0.85
N MET A 171 -6.02 -13.08 0.31
CA MET A 171 -5.50 -11.74 0.56
C MET A 171 -4.04 -11.77 1.03
N ARG A 172 -3.24 -12.70 0.52
CA ARG A 172 -1.80 -12.76 0.83
C ARG A 172 -1.05 -11.68 0.07
N ALA A 173 -0.04 -11.12 0.72
CA ALA A 173 0.87 -10.14 0.12
C ALA A 173 1.51 -10.66 -1.18
N PHE A 174 1.73 -11.95 -1.29
CA PHE A 174 2.25 -12.62 -2.48
C PHE A 174 1.46 -12.32 -3.77
N HIS A 175 0.13 -12.18 -3.68
CA HIS A 175 -0.71 -11.86 -4.85
C HIS A 175 -0.44 -10.46 -5.42
N LEU A 176 0.11 -9.56 -4.62
CA LEU A 176 0.35 -8.18 -5.04
C LEU A 176 1.51 -8.06 -6.02
N GLU A 177 2.42 -9.05 -6.07
CA GLU A 177 3.51 -9.09 -7.04
C GLU A 177 2.99 -9.11 -8.48
N GLU A 178 2.06 -10.02 -8.79
CA GLU A 178 1.48 -10.12 -10.12
C GLU A 178 0.74 -8.84 -10.52
N ILE A 179 -0.04 -8.27 -9.59
CA ILE A 179 -0.77 -7.02 -9.81
C ILE A 179 0.19 -5.87 -10.10
N ALA A 180 1.23 -5.71 -9.29
CA ALA A 180 2.21 -4.64 -9.44
C ALA A 180 2.97 -4.74 -10.77
N ARG A 181 3.33 -5.94 -11.19
CA ARG A 181 4.02 -6.19 -12.48
C ARG A 181 3.10 -5.99 -13.68
N ARG A 182 1.86 -6.40 -13.57
CA ARG A 182 0.87 -6.30 -14.66
C ARG A 182 0.41 -4.86 -14.89
N PHE A 183 0.37 -4.05 -13.83
CA PHE A 183 -0.15 -2.68 -13.84
C PHE A 183 0.91 -1.67 -13.37
N PRO A 184 1.91 -1.36 -14.20
CA PRO A 184 3.09 -0.59 -13.77
C PRO A 184 2.82 0.89 -13.44
N LYS A 185 1.69 1.45 -13.84
CA LYS A 185 1.27 2.82 -13.48
C LYS A 185 0.42 2.86 -12.21
N LEU A 186 -0.05 1.70 -11.76
CA LEU A 186 -0.78 1.56 -10.52
C LEU A 186 0.20 1.60 -9.35
N THR A 187 -0.06 2.43 -8.35
CA THR A 187 0.62 2.29 -7.07
C THR A 187 -0.15 1.27 -6.24
N VAL A 188 0.51 0.22 -5.83
CA VAL A 188 -0.04 -0.87 -5.02
C VAL A 188 0.41 -0.70 -3.59
N ILE A 189 -0.52 -0.71 -2.64
CA ILE A 189 -0.22 -0.68 -1.21
C ILE A 189 -0.84 -1.90 -0.55
N GLY A 190 -0.02 -2.70 0.15
CA GLY A 190 -0.49 -3.77 1.01
C GLY A 190 -0.63 -3.27 2.45
N ALA A 191 -1.82 -3.34 3.01
CA ALA A 191 -2.04 -3.07 4.42
C ALA A 191 -1.41 -4.16 5.29
N HIS A 192 -0.98 -3.80 6.51
CA HIS A 192 -0.51 -4.72 7.55
C HIS A 192 0.74 -5.55 7.23
N CYS A 193 1.44 -5.23 6.12
CA CYS A 193 2.68 -5.92 5.73
C CYS A 193 2.56 -7.45 5.72
N GLY A 194 1.43 -7.97 5.21
CA GLY A 194 1.20 -9.42 5.07
C GLY A 194 1.03 -10.20 6.38
N ASN A 195 0.80 -9.53 7.51
CA ASN A 195 0.72 -10.09 8.86
C ASN A 195 0.03 -11.47 8.91
N PRO A 196 0.73 -12.58 9.30
CA PRO A 196 2.09 -12.65 9.85
C PRO A 196 3.20 -13.01 8.82
N GLU A 197 2.95 -12.98 7.52
CA GLU A 197 3.88 -13.43 6.47
C GLU A 197 4.81 -12.28 6.01
N TYR A 198 5.49 -11.65 6.97
CA TYR A 198 6.31 -10.44 6.75
C TYR A 198 7.44 -10.62 5.74
N GLU A 199 8.07 -11.81 5.71
CA GLU A 199 9.13 -12.13 4.75
C GLU A 199 8.64 -12.04 3.31
N TRP A 200 7.46 -12.59 3.01
CA TRP A 200 6.86 -12.49 1.68
C TRP A 200 6.53 -11.05 1.30
N ALA A 201 5.95 -10.29 2.23
CA ALA A 201 5.64 -8.88 1.99
C ALA A 201 6.91 -8.07 1.69
N ALA A 202 7.96 -8.25 2.48
CA ALA A 202 9.23 -7.57 2.28
C ALA A 202 9.88 -7.93 0.93
N GLU A 203 9.87 -9.22 0.55
CA GLU A 203 10.42 -9.67 -0.72
C GLU A 203 9.67 -9.10 -1.92
N VAL A 204 8.33 -9.16 -1.94
CA VAL A 204 7.58 -8.64 -3.08
C VAL A 204 7.67 -7.11 -3.18
N ALA A 205 7.74 -6.39 -2.05
CA ALA A 205 7.97 -4.95 -2.06
C ALA A 205 9.33 -4.59 -2.65
N ARG A 206 10.37 -5.34 -2.27
CA ARG A 206 11.75 -5.12 -2.70
C ARG A 206 11.91 -5.16 -4.22
N TRP A 207 11.24 -6.13 -4.87
CA TRP A 207 11.39 -6.37 -6.31
C TRP A 207 10.41 -5.59 -7.20
N ASN A 208 9.41 -4.92 -6.60
CA ASN A 208 8.40 -4.20 -7.37
C ASN A 208 8.39 -2.71 -7.01
N PRO A 209 8.85 -1.82 -7.89
CA PRO A 209 9.05 -0.40 -7.60
C PRO A 209 7.77 0.32 -7.20
N ASN A 210 6.62 -0.09 -7.71
CA ASN A 210 5.31 0.49 -7.47
C ASN A 210 4.51 -0.19 -6.33
N LEU A 211 5.15 -1.08 -5.55
CA LEU A 211 4.54 -1.78 -4.42
C LEU A 211 5.13 -1.31 -3.09
N PHE A 212 4.26 -0.96 -2.16
CA PHE A 212 4.57 -0.48 -0.81
C PHE A 212 3.71 -1.21 0.22
N PHE A 213 4.08 -1.08 1.50
CA PHE A 213 3.28 -1.61 2.61
C PHE A 213 3.15 -0.60 3.74
N ASP A 214 2.03 -0.64 4.45
CA ASP A 214 1.95 -0.06 5.79
C ASP A 214 2.18 -1.14 6.87
N LEU A 215 2.35 -0.70 8.11
CA LEU A 215 2.51 -1.55 9.27
C LEU A 215 1.35 -1.39 10.27
N SER A 216 0.20 -0.99 9.75
CA SER A 216 -1.00 -0.68 10.53
C SER A 216 -1.65 -1.90 11.21
N GLY A 217 -2.79 -1.67 11.81
CA GLY A 217 -3.58 -2.69 12.50
C GLY A 217 -2.80 -3.33 13.65
N SER A 218 -2.78 -4.65 13.69
CA SER A 218 -2.09 -5.38 14.77
C SER A 218 -0.60 -5.64 14.53
N THR A 219 -0.03 -5.23 13.40
CA THR A 219 1.34 -5.57 13.00
C THR A 219 2.38 -5.10 14.02
N LEU A 220 2.48 -3.79 14.26
CA LEU A 220 3.46 -3.25 15.20
C LEU A 220 3.15 -3.63 16.66
N THR A 221 1.87 -3.84 17.01
CA THR A 221 1.47 -4.34 18.32
C THR A 221 2.01 -5.75 18.56
N LYS A 222 1.79 -6.67 17.62
CA LYS A 222 2.30 -8.06 17.72
C LYS A 222 3.83 -8.12 17.71
N MET A 223 4.46 -7.24 16.95
CA MET A 223 5.91 -7.19 16.82
C MET A 223 6.59 -6.32 17.87
N SER A 224 5.87 -5.77 18.85
CA SER A 224 6.40 -4.79 19.81
C SER A 224 7.65 -5.26 20.56
N ALA A 225 7.73 -6.54 20.91
CA ALA A 225 8.92 -7.16 21.52
C ALA A 225 10.03 -7.53 20.53
N ARG A 226 9.77 -7.43 19.23
CA ARG A 226 10.64 -7.90 18.14
C ARG A 226 10.79 -6.89 17.01
N LEU A 227 10.63 -5.60 17.29
CA LEU A 227 10.73 -4.53 16.26
C LEU A 227 12.06 -4.57 15.50
N GLY A 228 13.14 -5.02 16.15
CA GLY A 228 14.46 -5.19 15.51
C GLY A 228 14.47 -6.16 14.34
N ASP A 229 13.54 -7.11 14.28
CA ASP A 229 13.46 -8.08 13.18
C ASP A 229 13.16 -7.40 11.84
N PHE A 230 12.47 -6.25 11.86
CA PHE A 230 12.24 -5.47 10.64
C PHE A 230 13.53 -5.00 9.97
N LYS A 231 14.65 -4.86 10.71
CA LYS A 231 15.96 -4.58 10.13
C LYS A 231 16.41 -5.68 9.17
N ASN A 232 16.10 -6.94 9.50
CA ASN A 232 16.43 -8.10 8.67
C ASN A 232 15.47 -8.25 7.47
N LEU A 233 14.26 -7.77 7.58
CA LEU A 233 13.27 -7.83 6.50
C LEU A 233 13.50 -6.75 5.44
N PHE A 234 13.86 -5.53 5.87
CA PHE A 234 13.95 -4.35 5.01
C PHE A 234 15.37 -3.79 4.87
N TRP A 235 16.39 -4.66 4.90
CA TRP A 235 17.79 -4.26 4.88
C TRP A 235 18.30 -3.79 3.51
N TRP A 236 17.63 -4.13 2.40
CA TRP A 236 17.99 -3.71 1.05
C TRP A 236 16.79 -3.64 0.10
N SER A 237 16.90 -2.83 -0.97
CA SER A 237 15.80 -2.56 -1.89
C SER A 237 15.66 -3.55 -3.05
N GLY A 238 16.64 -4.42 -3.26
CA GLY A 238 16.67 -5.36 -4.39
C GLY A 238 17.10 -4.77 -5.73
N GLN A 239 17.26 -3.47 -5.82
CA GLN A 239 17.59 -2.80 -7.08
C GLN A 239 19.07 -2.70 -7.39
N LYS A 240 19.93 -2.88 -6.39
CA LYS A 240 21.38 -2.80 -6.57
C LYS A 240 22.02 -4.08 -6.06
N GLU A 241 22.56 -4.80 -7.03
CA GLU A 241 23.59 -5.83 -6.82
C GLU A 241 23.28 -6.91 -5.78
N TRP A 242 23.32 -8.12 -6.23
CA TRP A 242 23.38 -9.38 -5.48
C TRP A 242 24.57 -9.45 -4.53
N LYS A 243 25.20 -8.34 -4.21
CA LYS A 243 26.34 -8.32 -3.32
C LYS A 243 25.89 -8.55 -1.90
N THR A 244 26.50 -9.55 -1.31
CA THR A 244 26.26 -10.07 0.02
C THR A 244 26.61 -9.10 1.14
N GLU A 245 27.25 -8.00 0.82
CA GLU A 245 27.67 -6.99 1.79
C GLU A 245 26.77 -5.78 1.72
N THR A 246 25.60 -5.89 2.31
CA THR A 246 24.81 -4.71 2.61
C THR A 246 25.39 -4.09 3.88
N PRO A 247 25.68 -2.79 3.86
CA PRO A 247 26.05 -2.11 5.07
C PRO A 247 25.02 -2.37 6.17
N ALA A 248 25.46 -2.69 7.37
CA ALA A 248 24.60 -2.99 8.51
C ALA A 248 23.56 -1.90 8.79
N ASN A 249 23.78 -0.70 8.28
CA ASN A 249 22.94 0.49 8.45
C ASN A 249 22.20 0.90 7.16
N ASP A 250 22.24 0.07 6.11
CA ASP A 250 21.46 0.36 4.91
C ASP A 250 19.98 0.06 5.18
N SER A 251 19.22 1.11 5.34
CA SER A 251 17.77 1.06 5.52
C SER A 251 17.02 1.37 4.22
N SER A 252 17.66 1.19 3.08
CA SER A 252 17.11 1.54 1.77
C SER A 252 15.77 0.87 1.49
N ALA A 253 15.57 -0.37 1.93
CA ALA A 253 14.28 -1.05 1.77
C ALA A 253 13.17 -0.51 2.68
N PHE A 254 13.47 0.21 3.74
CA PHE A 254 12.46 0.91 4.55
C PHE A 254 11.69 1.97 3.77
N ILE A 255 12.21 2.50 2.66
CA ILE A 255 11.46 3.40 1.76
C ILE A 255 10.26 2.72 1.12
N LYS A 256 10.14 1.40 1.20
CA LYS A 256 8.99 0.62 0.76
C LYS A 256 7.84 0.64 1.77
N LEU A 257 8.06 1.23 2.93
CA LEU A 257 7.03 1.43 3.93
C LEU A 257 6.38 2.81 3.75
N VAL A 258 5.10 2.88 4.06
CA VAL A 258 4.32 4.11 4.15
C VAL A 258 3.57 4.13 5.48
N PHE A 259 3.23 5.32 5.96
CA PHE A 259 2.45 5.45 7.18
C PHE A 259 0.98 5.15 6.93
N GLY A 260 0.42 4.25 7.71
CA GLY A 260 -1.00 3.93 7.80
C GLY A 260 -1.37 3.67 9.25
N SER A 261 -2.47 4.25 9.73
CA SER A 261 -2.90 4.06 11.13
C SER A 261 -3.87 2.89 11.30
N ASP A 262 -4.79 2.70 10.37
CA ASP A 262 -5.90 1.72 10.47
C ASP A 262 -6.60 1.81 11.83
N SER A 263 -6.93 3.01 12.22
CA SER A 263 -7.53 3.27 13.53
C SER A 263 -8.58 4.35 13.46
N GLY A 264 -9.45 4.43 14.47
CA GLY A 264 -10.25 5.60 14.71
C GLY A 264 -9.37 6.83 15.01
N LEU A 265 -9.97 8.02 14.97
CA LEU A 265 -9.25 9.28 15.12
C LEU A 265 -8.44 9.38 16.43
N ASP A 266 -8.90 8.73 17.47
CA ASP A 266 -8.24 8.62 18.79
C ASP A 266 -7.02 7.68 18.77
N GLY A 267 -6.95 6.73 17.86
CA GLY A 267 -5.86 5.76 17.73
C GLY A 267 -4.66 6.26 16.94
N ILE A 268 -4.77 7.37 16.19
CA ILE A 268 -3.70 7.86 15.31
C ILE A 268 -2.41 8.17 16.10
N GLU A 269 -2.52 8.77 17.30
CA GLU A 269 -1.35 9.01 18.16
C GLU A 269 -0.65 7.72 18.58
N HIS A 270 -1.41 6.68 18.85
CA HIS A 270 -0.83 5.38 19.17
C HIS A 270 -0.05 4.83 17.97
N ALA A 271 -0.62 4.87 16.77
CA ALA A 271 0.06 4.45 15.55
C ALA A 271 1.35 5.25 15.30
N LEU A 272 1.32 6.57 15.45
CA LEU A 272 2.50 7.42 15.33
C LEU A 272 3.60 7.01 16.32
N ASN A 273 3.25 6.69 17.55
CA ASN A 273 4.22 6.26 18.57
C ASN A 273 4.81 4.88 18.25
N GLN A 274 4.03 3.96 17.68
CA GLN A 274 4.52 2.66 17.22
C GLN A 274 5.55 2.81 16.09
N TYR A 275 5.29 3.65 15.09
CA TYR A 275 6.28 3.95 14.04
C TYR A 275 7.54 4.61 14.58
N ARG A 276 7.42 5.55 15.53
CA ARG A 276 8.59 6.15 16.20
C ARG A 276 9.43 5.11 16.96
N ALA A 277 8.78 4.16 17.64
CA ALA A 277 9.46 3.06 18.31
C ALA A 277 10.21 2.16 17.32
N LEU A 278 9.57 1.82 16.19
CA LEU A 278 10.20 1.08 15.09
C LEU A 278 11.44 1.83 14.58
N PHE A 279 11.32 3.11 14.26
CA PHE A 279 12.41 3.92 13.72
C PHE A 279 13.60 3.97 14.67
N LYS A 280 13.34 4.14 15.96
CA LYS A 280 14.37 4.14 16.99
C LYS A 280 15.06 2.76 17.09
N THR A 281 14.28 1.68 17.15
CA THR A 281 14.81 0.32 17.32
C THR A 281 15.62 -0.14 16.11
N CYS A 282 15.13 0.20 14.89
CA CYS A 282 15.81 -0.16 13.65
C CYS A 282 16.84 0.88 13.18
N GLU A 283 17.05 1.96 13.94
CA GLU A 283 17.99 3.02 13.59
C GLU A 283 17.74 3.61 12.18
N VAL A 284 16.45 3.75 11.83
CA VAL A 284 16.06 4.25 10.51
C VAL A 284 16.53 5.70 10.35
N PRO A 285 17.25 6.06 9.28
CA PRO A 285 17.72 7.43 9.05
C PRO A 285 16.57 8.43 8.99
N THR A 286 16.77 9.64 9.49
CA THR A 286 15.74 10.69 9.53
C THR A 286 15.15 11.01 8.16
N SER A 287 15.96 10.99 7.09
CA SER A 287 15.48 11.17 5.73
C SER A 287 14.48 10.08 5.33
N THR A 288 14.79 8.83 5.65
CA THR A 288 13.91 7.67 5.38
C THR A 288 12.65 7.73 6.25
N GLN A 289 12.75 8.14 7.53
CA GLN A 289 11.57 8.35 8.37
C GLN A 289 10.60 9.37 7.75
N ARG A 290 11.11 10.49 7.22
CA ARG A 290 10.29 11.49 6.53
C ARG A 290 9.59 10.92 5.30
N MET A 291 10.28 10.08 4.54
CA MET A 291 9.67 9.41 3.37
C MET A 291 8.52 8.49 3.80
N ILE A 292 8.73 7.66 4.81
CA ILE A 292 7.71 6.76 5.36
C ILE A 292 6.50 7.54 5.88
N MET A 293 6.75 8.59 6.67
CA MET A 293 5.67 9.33 7.34
C MET A 293 4.82 10.16 6.40
N GLY A 294 5.27 10.40 5.16
CA GLY A 294 4.43 11.13 4.20
C GLY A 294 5.12 11.48 2.90
N GLY A 295 6.44 11.53 2.87
CA GLY A 295 7.17 11.99 1.69
C GLY A 295 6.91 11.15 0.44
N THR A 296 6.91 9.82 0.57
CA THR A 296 6.62 8.88 -0.51
C THR A 296 5.21 9.14 -1.07
N LEU A 297 4.21 9.16 -0.20
CA LEU A 297 2.82 9.38 -0.61
C LEU A 297 2.58 10.80 -1.14
N ALA A 298 3.19 11.81 -0.54
CA ALA A 298 3.10 13.19 -1.04
C ALA A 298 3.65 13.31 -2.47
N SER A 299 4.77 12.64 -2.76
CA SER A 299 5.33 12.58 -4.10
C SER A 299 4.40 11.89 -5.11
N ILE A 300 3.87 10.72 -4.75
CA ILE A 300 2.94 9.94 -5.60
C ILE A 300 1.64 10.72 -5.85
N LEU A 301 1.10 11.34 -4.81
CA LEU A 301 -0.15 12.09 -4.85
C LEU A 301 0.03 13.53 -5.35
N ARG A 302 1.26 14.00 -5.52
CA ARG A 302 1.62 15.37 -5.97
C ARG A 302 1.01 16.45 -5.05
N LEU A 303 1.28 16.34 -3.74
CA LEU A 303 0.78 17.24 -2.70
C LEU A 303 1.69 18.46 -2.49
#